data_f38970cc121ce9db78d52af2684571c2
#
_entry.id   f38970cc121ce9db78d52af2684571c2
#
_cell.length_a   1.000
_cell.length_b   1.000
_cell.length_c   1.000
_cell.angle_alpha   90.00
_cell.angle_beta   90.00
_cell.angle_gamma   90.00
#
_symmetry.space_group_name_H-M   'P 1'
#
loop_
_entity.id
_entity.type
_entity.pdbx_description
1 polymer ?
#
loop_
_entity_poly.entity_id
_entity_poly.type
_entity_poly.pdbx_seq_one_letter_code
_entity_poly.pdbx_strand_id
1 'polypeptide(L)'
;MTGLLVRNLESYSRLAELGFSEKCVLDHSLYTWNDEAIHFWKNQKILRNTVPLELNEKELRHRENAGSEVIVYGRLPLMHSAQCVRKNTTGCNRQEDRLVLKDRYDKEFPVVCYCHPWKTGNTKPEGPCYNIIYNSLPYGLLKEADKVKALGVSAVRLSFTIESAGQTQQILEDFVAAYREGRVSREYEFTKGHFKRGAE
;
A
#
# COMPACT_ATOMS: atom_id res chain seq x y z
N MET A 1 -20.91 -2.46 6.33
CA MET A 1 -19.65 -1.89 5.81
C MET A 1 -18.97 -1.17 6.97
N THR A 2 -17.75 -1.54 7.31
CA THR A 2 -17.06 -1.07 8.51
C THR A 2 -16.15 0.14 8.27
N GLY A 3 -15.77 0.42 7.02
CA GLY A 3 -14.94 1.58 6.68
C GLY A 3 -14.74 1.73 5.18
N LEU A 4 -14.32 2.93 4.78
CA LEU A 4 -14.00 3.33 3.40
C LEU A 4 -12.56 3.82 3.37
N LEU A 5 -11.66 3.11 2.69
CA LEU A 5 -10.27 3.53 2.54
C LEU A 5 -10.17 4.67 1.52
N VAL A 6 -9.66 5.80 1.94
CA VAL A 6 -9.58 7.03 1.16
C VAL A 6 -8.12 7.35 0.85
N ARG A 7 -7.80 7.57 -0.42
CA ARG A 7 -6.43 7.76 -0.92
C ARG A 7 -6.11 9.17 -1.42
N ASN A 8 -7.14 10.01 -1.62
CA ASN A 8 -6.96 11.38 -2.09
C ASN A 8 -8.06 12.29 -1.53
N LEU A 9 -7.82 13.60 -1.61
CA LEU A 9 -8.73 14.61 -1.05
C LEU A 9 -10.07 14.68 -1.79
N GLU A 10 -10.09 14.45 -3.09
CA GLU A 10 -11.31 14.49 -3.90
C GLU A 10 -12.30 13.41 -3.45
N SER A 11 -11.79 12.17 -3.26
CA SER A 11 -12.61 11.06 -2.75
C SER A 11 -13.11 11.35 -1.35
N TYR A 12 -12.26 11.93 -0.48
CA TYR A 12 -12.66 12.34 0.85
C TYR A 12 -13.77 13.38 0.80
N SER A 13 -13.56 14.47 0.04
CA SER A 13 -14.53 15.57 -0.09
C SER A 13 -15.90 15.04 -0.51
N ARG A 14 -15.91 14.18 -1.52
CA ARG A 14 -17.16 13.57 -2.00
C ARG A 14 -17.86 12.71 -0.93
N LEU A 15 -17.11 11.92 -0.18
CA LEU A 15 -17.65 11.11 0.91
C LEU A 15 -18.13 11.96 2.08
N ALA A 16 -17.45 13.06 2.38
CA ALA A 16 -17.86 14.01 3.42
C ALA A 16 -19.17 14.69 3.07
N GLU A 17 -19.34 15.16 1.82
CA GLU A 17 -20.60 15.71 1.31
C GLU A 17 -21.77 14.73 1.46
N LEU A 18 -21.51 13.44 1.30
CA LEU A 18 -22.48 12.36 1.45
C LEU A 18 -22.71 11.92 2.91
N GLY A 19 -22.04 12.56 3.87
CA GLY A 19 -22.19 12.25 5.30
C GLY A 19 -21.44 11.02 5.77
N PHE A 20 -20.41 10.55 5.03
CA PHE A 20 -19.63 9.35 5.35
C PHE A 20 -18.28 9.63 6.02
N SER A 21 -17.98 10.84 6.48
CA SER A 21 -16.70 11.19 7.12
C SER A 21 -16.29 10.19 8.20
N GLU A 22 -17.16 9.85 9.12
CA GLU A 22 -16.89 8.94 10.25
C GLU A 22 -16.58 7.49 9.82
N LYS A 23 -16.89 7.13 8.57
CA LYS A 23 -16.58 5.82 8.00
C LYS A 23 -15.27 5.82 7.20
N CYS A 24 -14.66 6.98 6.99
CA CYS A 24 -13.42 7.08 6.25
C CYS A 24 -12.23 6.59 7.07
N VAL A 25 -11.34 5.87 6.41
CA VAL A 25 -10.00 5.51 6.89
C VAL A 25 -9.02 6.15 5.92
N LEU A 26 -8.13 7.00 6.40
CA LEU A 26 -7.14 7.64 5.54
C LEU A 26 -6.04 6.65 5.16
N ASP A 27 -5.73 6.54 3.87
CA ASP A 27 -4.57 5.78 3.43
C ASP A 27 -3.26 6.57 3.64
N HIS A 28 -2.13 5.90 3.59
CA HIS A 28 -0.80 6.49 3.79
C HIS A 28 -0.52 7.69 2.88
N SER A 29 -1.13 7.75 1.69
CA SER A 29 -1.01 8.83 0.72
C SER A 29 -1.64 10.17 1.16
N LEU A 30 -2.40 10.21 2.24
CA LEU A 30 -2.94 11.43 2.84
C LEU A 30 -2.04 12.01 3.94
N TYR A 31 -0.85 11.47 4.10
CA TYR A 31 0.29 12.03 4.83
C TYR A 31 -0.02 12.60 6.22
N THR A 32 -0.51 11.74 7.12
CA THR A 32 -0.63 12.10 8.54
C THR A 32 0.74 12.05 9.24
N TRP A 33 1.63 12.99 8.88
CA TRP A 33 3.04 12.98 9.28
C TRP A 33 3.26 13.26 10.77
N ASN A 34 2.43 14.09 11.37
CA ASN A 34 2.60 14.57 12.73
C ASN A 34 1.23 14.69 13.43
N ASP A 35 1.28 15.06 14.70
CA ASP A 35 0.09 15.14 15.55
C ASP A 35 -0.87 16.24 15.08
N GLU A 36 -0.38 17.34 14.54
CA GLU A 36 -1.23 18.41 14.00
C GLU A 36 -2.06 17.92 12.80
N ALA A 37 -1.45 17.14 11.89
CA ALA A 37 -2.19 16.51 10.80
C ALA A 37 -3.24 15.52 11.32
N ILE A 38 -2.92 14.76 12.37
CA ILE A 38 -3.88 13.84 13.00
C ILE A 38 -5.02 14.62 13.66
N HIS A 39 -4.73 15.69 14.40
CA HIS A 39 -5.74 16.54 15.02
C HIS A 39 -6.64 17.20 13.98
N PHE A 40 -6.08 17.70 12.88
CA PHE A 40 -6.88 18.22 11.77
C PHE A 40 -7.92 17.20 11.29
N TRP A 41 -7.50 15.95 11.04
CA TRP A 41 -8.40 14.91 10.57
C TRP A 41 -9.40 14.44 11.63
N LYS A 42 -9.01 14.41 12.91
CA LYS A 42 -9.94 14.15 14.03
C LYS A 42 -11.06 15.21 14.10
N ASN A 43 -10.74 16.48 13.84
CA ASN A 43 -11.73 17.56 13.77
C ASN A 43 -12.69 17.38 12.58
N GLN A 44 -12.27 16.68 11.53
CA GLN A 44 -13.13 16.24 10.42
C GLN A 44 -13.89 14.93 10.72
N LYS A 45 -13.88 14.48 11.98
CA LYS A 45 -14.50 13.23 12.45
C LYS A 45 -13.89 11.95 11.88
N ILE A 46 -12.65 12.01 11.38
CA ILE A 46 -11.91 10.85 10.95
C ILE A 46 -11.00 10.39 12.08
N LEU A 47 -11.26 9.17 12.57
CA LEU A 47 -10.57 8.62 13.73
C LEU A 47 -9.51 7.57 13.36
N ARG A 48 -9.45 7.16 12.09
CA ARG A 48 -8.55 6.10 11.61
C ARG A 48 -7.70 6.60 10.46
N ASN A 49 -6.43 6.30 10.52
CA ASN A 49 -5.48 6.64 9.47
C ASN A 49 -4.44 5.53 9.30
N THR A 50 -3.84 5.46 8.11
CA THR A 50 -2.67 4.63 7.86
C THR A 50 -1.43 5.49 8.02
N VAL A 51 -0.48 4.97 8.75
CA VAL A 51 0.83 5.61 8.97
C VAL A 51 1.53 5.83 7.62
N PRO A 52 2.12 7.02 7.37
CA PRO A 52 2.95 7.24 6.19
C PRO A 52 4.11 6.25 6.10
N LEU A 53 4.34 5.72 4.89
CA LEU A 53 5.39 4.73 4.64
C LEU A 53 6.80 5.32 4.71
N GLU A 54 6.92 6.62 4.64
CA GLU A 54 8.16 7.38 4.63
C GLU A 54 8.73 7.62 6.04
N LEU A 55 7.91 7.49 7.07
CA LEU A 55 8.35 7.66 8.46
C LEU A 55 9.10 6.43 8.96
N ASN A 56 10.23 6.67 9.64
CA ASN A 56 10.98 5.61 10.30
C ASN A 56 10.44 5.29 11.70
N GLU A 57 10.93 4.20 12.29
CA GLU A 57 10.52 3.74 13.63
C GLU A 57 10.69 4.84 14.69
N LYS A 58 11.79 5.61 14.64
CA LYS A 58 12.09 6.65 15.63
C LYS A 58 11.10 7.82 15.53
N GLU A 59 10.78 8.26 14.32
CA GLU A 59 9.78 9.30 14.07
C GLU A 59 8.40 8.85 14.51
N LEU A 60 8.03 7.60 14.20
CA LEU A 60 6.74 7.02 14.60
C LEU A 60 6.58 6.91 16.13
N ARG A 61 7.66 6.74 16.88
CA ARG A 61 7.61 6.76 18.36
C ARG A 61 7.25 8.11 18.96
N HIS A 62 7.47 9.20 18.21
CA HIS A 62 7.18 10.57 18.64
C HIS A 62 5.85 11.09 18.08
N ARG A 63 5.07 10.24 17.42
CA ARG A 63 3.79 10.55 16.81
C ARG A 63 2.66 9.86 17.58
N GLU A 64 1.50 10.51 17.68
CA GLU A 64 0.28 9.88 18.19
C GLU A 64 -0.17 8.76 17.23
N ASN A 65 -0.12 7.52 17.69
CA ASN A 65 -0.45 6.35 16.86
C ASN A 65 -1.77 5.68 17.25
N ALA A 66 -2.45 6.15 18.29
CA ALA A 66 -3.77 5.64 18.66
C ALA A 66 -4.77 5.83 17.52
N GLY A 67 -5.46 4.77 17.12
CA GLY A 67 -6.35 4.79 15.96
C GLY A 67 -5.66 4.62 14.61
N SER A 68 -4.32 4.57 14.57
CA SER A 68 -3.59 4.34 13.34
C SER A 68 -3.42 2.85 13.03
N GLU A 69 -3.25 2.54 11.74
CA GLU A 69 -2.76 1.24 11.26
C GLU A 69 -1.40 1.40 10.57
N VAL A 70 -0.56 0.38 10.66
CA VAL A 70 0.73 0.29 9.95
C VAL A 70 0.65 -0.76 8.85
N ILE A 71 1.11 -0.41 7.64
CA ILE A 71 1.35 -1.41 6.61
C ILE A 71 2.61 -2.19 7.02
N VAL A 72 2.46 -3.49 7.21
CA VAL A 72 3.57 -4.38 7.63
C VAL A 72 4.00 -5.33 6.54
N TYR A 73 3.22 -5.44 5.47
CA TYR A 73 3.56 -6.20 4.27
C TYR A 73 2.91 -5.58 3.03
N GLY A 74 3.64 -5.58 1.92
CA GLY A 74 3.12 -5.30 0.59
C GLY A 74 4.20 -5.03 -0.45
N ARG A 75 3.84 -5.19 -1.72
CA ARG A 75 4.70 -4.70 -2.80
C ARG A 75 4.38 -3.24 -3.04
N LEU A 76 5.34 -2.38 -2.72
CA LEU A 76 5.17 -0.94 -2.87
C LEU A 76 5.34 -0.56 -4.34
N PRO A 77 4.41 0.23 -4.90
CA PRO A 77 4.58 0.79 -6.22
C PRO A 77 5.75 1.79 -6.23
N LEU A 78 6.67 1.61 -7.17
CA LEU A 78 7.76 2.56 -7.43
C LEU A 78 7.33 3.64 -8.42
N MET A 79 6.47 3.26 -9.37
CA MET A 79 6.03 4.17 -10.42
C MET A 79 4.64 3.82 -10.92
N HIS A 80 3.83 4.85 -11.10
CA HIS A 80 2.62 4.82 -11.91
C HIS A 80 2.92 5.52 -13.23
N SER A 81 2.78 4.82 -14.36
CA SER A 81 3.11 5.34 -15.67
C SER A 81 1.91 5.30 -16.61
N ALA A 82 1.60 6.42 -17.25
CA ALA A 82 0.66 6.50 -18.35
C ALA A 82 1.24 5.92 -19.67
N GLN A 83 2.56 5.78 -19.75
CA GLN A 83 3.21 5.09 -20.87
C GLN A 83 3.15 3.59 -20.68
N CYS A 84 2.53 2.90 -21.64
CA CYS A 84 2.39 1.46 -21.58
C CYS A 84 3.70 0.75 -21.92
N VAL A 85 4.29 0.04 -20.93
CA VAL A 85 5.51 -0.74 -21.11
C VAL A 85 5.34 -1.73 -22.26
N ARG A 86 4.22 -2.47 -22.29
CA ARG A 86 3.95 -3.44 -23.34
C ARG A 86 3.88 -2.79 -24.72
N LYS A 87 3.17 -1.68 -24.87
CA LYS A 87 3.07 -0.97 -26.16
C LYS A 87 4.44 -0.58 -26.70
N ASN A 88 5.35 -0.17 -25.80
CA ASN A 88 6.68 0.32 -26.16
C ASN A 88 7.71 -0.82 -26.38
N THR A 89 7.39 -2.05 -26.01
CA THR A 89 8.31 -3.20 -26.15
C THR A 89 7.81 -4.22 -27.18
N THR A 90 6.70 -4.88 -26.91
CA THR A 90 6.20 -6.04 -27.67
C THR A 90 4.92 -5.75 -28.45
N GLY A 91 4.38 -4.54 -28.36
CA GLY A 91 3.13 -4.13 -29.00
C GLY A 91 1.91 -4.30 -28.10
N CYS A 92 0.87 -3.48 -28.34
CA CYS A 92 -0.34 -3.48 -27.55
C CYS A 92 -1.27 -4.62 -27.94
N ASN A 93 -1.68 -5.45 -26.97
CA ASN A 93 -2.69 -6.50 -27.13
C ASN A 93 -4.07 -6.12 -26.56
N ARG A 94 -4.20 -4.94 -25.96
CA ARG A 94 -5.41 -4.44 -25.29
C ARG A 94 -5.95 -5.35 -24.18
N GLN A 95 -5.05 -6.02 -23.48
CA GLN A 95 -5.39 -6.90 -22.36
C GLN A 95 -4.58 -6.48 -21.12
N GLU A 96 -5.15 -6.74 -19.95
CA GLU A 96 -4.37 -6.70 -18.73
C GLU A 96 -3.26 -7.74 -18.82
N ASP A 97 -2.08 -7.36 -18.34
CA ASP A 97 -0.91 -8.23 -18.45
C ASP A 97 0.06 -7.98 -17.29
N ARG A 98 0.87 -9.00 -17.04
CA ARG A 98 1.97 -8.92 -16.07
C ARG A 98 3.26 -9.11 -16.81
N LEU A 99 4.17 -8.16 -16.65
CA LEU A 99 5.49 -8.16 -17.24
C LEU A 99 6.54 -8.09 -16.14
N VAL A 100 7.79 -8.31 -16.50
CA VAL A 100 8.94 -8.12 -15.64
C VAL A 100 9.93 -7.22 -16.35
N LEU A 101 10.31 -6.13 -15.70
CA LEU A 101 11.46 -5.32 -16.12
C LEU A 101 12.69 -5.80 -15.37
N LYS A 102 13.83 -5.86 -16.04
CA LYS A 102 15.12 -6.11 -15.42
C LYS A 102 15.99 -4.87 -15.49
N ASP A 103 16.69 -4.57 -14.41
CA ASP A 103 17.69 -3.53 -14.40
C ASP A 103 19.08 -4.08 -14.82
N ARG A 104 20.08 -3.21 -14.84
CA ARG A 104 21.48 -3.57 -15.16
C ARG A 104 22.14 -4.53 -14.15
N TYR A 105 21.49 -4.81 -13.04
CA TYR A 105 21.95 -5.72 -11.99
C TYR A 105 21.10 -6.99 -11.93
N ASP A 106 20.32 -7.28 -12.98
CA ASP A 106 19.39 -8.40 -13.08
C ASP A 106 18.30 -8.44 -12.00
N LYS A 107 18.02 -7.29 -11.35
CA LYS A 107 16.89 -7.19 -10.43
C LYS A 107 15.59 -7.14 -11.21
N GLU A 108 14.62 -7.92 -10.77
CA GLU A 108 13.34 -8.06 -11.43
C GLU A 108 12.29 -7.16 -10.76
N PHE A 109 11.67 -6.28 -11.56
CA PHE A 109 10.61 -5.38 -11.15
C PHE A 109 9.30 -5.81 -11.79
N PRO A 110 8.36 -6.35 -11.02
CA PRO A 110 7.06 -6.72 -11.56
C PRO A 110 6.30 -5.50 -12.07
N VAL A 111 5.69 -5.64 -13.25
CA VAL A 111 4.85 -4.61 -13.86
C VAL A 111 3.47 -5.16 -14.09
N VAL A 112 2.45 -4.44 -13.63
CA VAL A 112 1.06 -4.72 -13.96
C VAL A 112 0.59 -3.68 -14.97
N CYS A 113 0.20 -4.14 -16.14
CA CYS A 113 -0.37 -3.32 -17.20
C CYS A 113 -1.89 -3.33 -17.05
N TYR A 114 -2.46 -2.22 -16.59
CA TYR A 114 -3.91 -2.02 -16.53
C TYR A 114 -4.39 -1.47 -17.88
N CYS A 115 -4.96 -2.37 -18.66
CA CYS A 115 -5.56 -2.04 -19.94
C CYS A 115 -7.07 -2.16 -19.80
N HIS A 116 -7.73 -1.05 -19.44
CA HIS A 116 -9.18 -1.06 -19.30
C HIS A 116 -9.88 -0.73 -20.61
N PRO A 117 -10.44 -1.74 -21.26
CA PRO A 117 -11.61 -1.54 -22.07
C PRO A 117 -12.82 -1.51 -21.13
N TRP A 118 -13.23 -0.35 -20.63
CA TRP A 118 -14.58 -0.23 -20.12
C TRP A 118 -15.51 -0.53 -21.30
N LYS A 119 -15.98 -1.77 -21.37
CA LYS A 119 -16.97 -2.19 -22.35
C LYS A 119 -18.31 -1.61 -21.95
N THR A 120 -18.57 -0.39 -22.34
CA THR A 120 -19.92 0.15 -22.45
C THR A 120 -20.34 0.07 -23.91
N GLY A 121 -21.02 -1.02 -24.28
CA GLY A 121 -21.58 -1.19 -25.62
C GLY A 121 -20.54 -1.29 -26.75
N ASN A 122 -20.95 -0.98 -27.99
CA ASN A 122 -20.13 -1.01 -29.20
C ASN A 122 -19.13 0.15 -29.36
N THR A 123 -18.78 0.86 -28.30
CA THR A 123 -17.85 1.98 -28.35
C THR A 123 -16.40 1.50 -28.14
N LYS A 124 -15.45 2.21 -28.75
CA LYS A 124 -14.02 1.98 -28.52
C LYS A 124 -13.71 2.06 -27.03
N PRO A 125 -12.76 1.23 -26.49
CA PRO A 125 -12.37 1.32 -25.10
C PRO A 125 -11.87 2.75 -24.80
N GLU A 126 -12.66 3.50 -24.05
CA GLU A 126 -12.33 4.83 -23.56
C GLU A 126 -11.85 4.70 -22.12
N GLY A 127 -10.57 4.80 -21.94
CA GLY A 127 -9.95 4.87 -20.63
C GLY A 127 -8.43 4.91 -20.78
N PRO A 128 -7.72 5.68 -19.95
CA PRO A 128 -6.28 5.70 -20.00
C PRO A 128 -5.74 4.35 -19.51
N CYS A 129 -4.95 3.69 -20.36
CA CYS A 129 -4.10 2.60 -19.88
C CYS A 129 -3.03 3.18 -18.97
N TYR A 130 -2.73 2.47 -17.89
CA TYR A 130 -1.60 2.81 -17.03
C TYR A 130 -0.89 1.55 -16.58
N ASN A 131 0.33 1.71 -16.11
CA ASN A 131 1.13 0.61 -15.58
C ASN A 131 1.55 0.94 -14.17
N ILE A 132 1.62 -0.08 -13.33
CA ILE A 132 2.24 0.03 -12.01
C ILE A 132 3.49 -0.82 -12.03
N ILE A 133 4.63 -0.19 -11.78
CA ILE A 133 5.92 -0.89 -11.60
C ILE A 133 6.12 -1.04 -10.10
N TYR A 134 6.24 -2.26 -9.64
CA TYR A 134 6.45 -2.60 -8.23
C TYR A 134 7.93 -2.78 -7.90
N ASN A 135 8.27 -2.61 -6.64
CA ASN A 135 9.61 -2.90 -6.15
C ASN A 135 9.99 -4.38 -6.38
N SER A 136 11.25 -4.63 -6.63
CA SER A 136 11.81 -5.97 -6.81
C SER A 136 11.58 -6.85 -5.58
N LEU A 137 11.76 -6.29 -4.39
CA LEU A 137 11.48 -6.97 -3.13
C LEU A 137 10.18 -6.44 -2.49
N PRO A 138 9.36 -7.33 -1.91
CA PRO A 138 8.25 -6.88 -1.07
C PRO A 138 8.76 -6.13 0.16
N TYR A 139 8.01 -5.12 0.57
CA TYR A 139 8.17 -4.53 1.89
C TYR A 139 7.65 -5.51 2.94
N GLY A 140 8.39 -5.67 4.05
CA GLY A 140 7.95 -6.57 5.11
C GLY A 140 8.61 -6.31 6.45
N LEU A 141 7.78 -6.19 7.50
CA LEU A 141 8.17 -5.99 8.90
C LEU A 141 7.92 -7.24 9.76
N LEU A 142 8.10 -8.43 9.19
CA LEU A 142 7.83 -9.69 9.88
C LEU A 142 8.69 -9.85 11.16
N LYS A 143 9.98 -9.52 11.07
CA LYS A 143 10.93 -9.59 12.19
C LYS A 143 10.87 -8.38 13.14
N GLU A 144 10.11 -7.35 12.79
CA GLU A 144 9.94 -6.11 13.53
C GLU A 144 8.61 -6.05 14.33
N ALA A 145 7.92 -7.18 14.49
CA ALA A 145 6.60 -7.24 15.12
C ALA A 145 6.55 -6.55 16.50
N ASP A 146 7.54 -6.78 17.35
CA ASP A 146 7.60 -6.16 18.68
C ASP A 146 7.80 -4.65 18.62
N LYS A 147 8.59 -4.17 17.65
CA LYS A 147 8.79 -2.73 17.44
C LYS A 147 7.51 -2.07 16.97
N VAL A 148 6.79 -2.71 16.03
CA VAL A 148 5.49 -2.21 15.55
C VAL A 148 4.45 -2.19 16.66
N LYS A 149 4.38 -3.23 17.51
CA LYS A 149 3.50 -3.26 18.69
C LYS A 149 3.83 -2.13 19.65
N ALA A 150 5.11 -1.87 19.89
CA ALA A 150 5.58 -0.81 20.78
C ALA A 150 5.21 0.62 20.30
N LEU A 151 4.80 0.80 19.03
CA LEU A 151 4.30 2.08 18.53
C LEU A 151 2.89 2.42 19.04
N GLY A 152 2.16 1.48 19.63
CA GLY A 152 0.80 1.70 20.12
C GLY A 152 -0.26 1.84 19.02
N VAL A 153 0.00 1.28 17.83
CA VAL A 153 -0.96 1.28 16.71
C VAL A 153 -2.13 0.34 16.98
N SER A 154 -3.30 0.68 16.43
CA SER A 154 -4.53 -0.10 16.64
C SER A 154 -4.64 -1.32 15.72
N ALA A 155 -3.95 -1.30 14.57
CA ALA A 155 -4.02 -2.37 13.59
C ALA A 155 -2.73 -2.47 12.76
N VAL A 156 -2.56 -3.63 12.14
CA VAL A 156 -1.56 -3.84 11.07
C VAL A 156 -2.26 -4.28 9.80
N ARG A 157 -1.75 -3.83 8.65
CA ARG A 157 -2.29 -4.14 7.33
C ARG A 157 -1.29 -4.88 6.47
N LEU A 158 -1.75 -5.97 5.85
CA LEU A 158 -1.03 -6.64 4.77
C LEU A 158 -1.70 -6.25 3.45
N SER A 159 -0.93 -5.72 2.50
CA SER A 159 -1.40 -5.23 1.20
C SER A 159 -0.92 -6.16 0.10
N PHE A 160 -1.74 -7.14 -0.26
CA PHE A 160 -1.47 -8.06 -1.37
C PHE A 160 -1.84 -7.43 -2.70
N THR A 161 -1.04 -7.67 -3.74
CA THR A 161 -1.21 -7.10 -5.09
C THR A 161 -1.04 -8.14 -6.20
N ILE A 162 0.12 -8.76 -6.30
CA ILE A 162 0.49 -9.68 -7.37
C ILE A 162 0.78 -11.11 -6.88
N GLU A 163 0.68 -11.33 -5.60
CA GLU A 163 0.89 -12.63 -4.97
C GLU A 163 -0.16 -13.65 -5.46
N SER A 164 0.25 -14.89 -5.59
CA SER A 164 -0.67 -16.01 -5.81
C SER A 164 -1.45 -16.33 -4.53
N ALA A 165 -2.55 -17.06 -4.66
CA ALA A 165 -3.36 -17.47 -3.50
C ALA A 165 -2.53 -18.22 -2.45
N GLY A 166 -1.66 -19.15 -2.88
CA GLY A 166 -0.78 -19.89 -1.98
C GLY A 166 0.25 -19.00 -1.29
N GLN A 167 0.86 -18.04 -2.01
CA GLN A 167 1.76 -17.07 -1.39
C GLN A 167 1.03 -16.16 -0.41
N THR A 168 -0.17 -15.71 -0.75
CA THR A 168 -1.01 -14.88 0.14
C THR A 168 -1.32 -15.62 1.44
N GLN A 169 -1.75 -16.87 1.35
CA GLN A 169 -2.05 -17.70 2.51
C GLN A 169 -0.81 -17.88 3.39
N GLN A 170 0.31 -18.29 2.80
CA GLN A 170 1.55 -18.53 3.53
C GLN A 170 2.05 -17.28 4.26
N ILE A 171 2.06 -16.13 3.59
CA ILE A 171 2.48 -14.86 4.17
C ILE A 171 1.53 -14.45 5.30
N LEU A 172 0.22 -14.58 5.09
CA LEU A 172 -0.77 -14.27 6.11
C LEU A 172 -0.57 -15.11 7.38
N GLU A 173 -0.38 -16.43 7.24
CA GLU A 173 -0.13 -17.34 8.38
C GLU A 173 1.13 -16.94 9.14
N ASP A 174 2.24 -16.64 8.45
CA ASP A 174 3.51 -16.25 9.08
C ASP A 174 3.41 -14.90 9.79
N PHE A 175 2.70 -13.91 9.21
CA PHE A 175 2.48 -12.63 9.88
C PHE A 175 1.54 -12.76 11.08
N VAL A 176 0.51 -13.60 11.02
CA VAL A 176 -0.35 -13.90 12.17
C VAL A 176 0.47 -14.55 13.29
N ALA A 177 1.32 -15.54 12.98
CA ALA A 177 2.20 -16.17 13.94
C ALA A 177 3.19 -15.17 14.58
N ALA A 178 3.81 -14.31 13.79
CA ALA A 178 4.75 -13.30 14.30
C ALA A 178 4.07 -12.23 15.17
N TYR A 179 2.93 -11.72 14.72
CA TYR A 179 2.25 -10.60 15.39
C TYR A 179 1.36 -11.03 16.56
N ARG A 180 0.84 -12.25 16.59
CA ARG A 180 0.02 -12.76 17.69
C ARG A 180 0.78 -13.67 18.66
N GLU A 181 1.67 -14.51 18.12
CA GLU A 181 2.33 -15.57 18.90
C GLU A 181 3.83 -15.27 19.15
N GLY A 182 4.38 -14.23 18.54
CA GLY A 182 5.82 -13.90 18.66
C GLY A 182 6.75 -14.90 17.95
N ARG A 183 6.20 -15.72 17.03
CA ARG A 183 6.94 -16.80 16.38
C ARG A 183 7.19 -16.49 14.92
N VAL A 184 8.47 -16.46 14.52
CA VAL A 184 8.90 -16.34 13.12
C VAL A 184 9.40 -17.71 12.66
N SER A 185 8.68 -18.35 11.75
CA SER A 185 8.95 -19.72 11.30
C SER A 185 9.70 -19.78 9.97
N ARG A 186 9.60 -18.73 9.14
CA ARG A 186 10.23 -18.67 7.81
C ARG A 186 11.02 -17.40 7.62
N GLU A 187 12.06 -17.52 6.80
CA GLU A 187 12.82 -16.36 6.36
C GLU A 187 12.32 -15.89 5.00
N TYR A 188 12.23 -14.56 4.87
CA TYR A 188 11.84 -13.89 3.65
C TYR A 188 12.85 -12.80 3.32
N GLU A 189 13.09 -12.60 2.04
CA GLU A 189 13.87 -11.47 1.55
C GLU A 189 12.93 -10.27 1.38
N PHE A 190 12.79 -9.47 2.45
CA PHE A 190 11.98 -8.26 2.47
C PHE A 190 12.85 -7.01 2.51
N THR A 191 12.40 -5.94 1.83
CA THR A 191 12.90 -4.61 2.15
C THR A 191 12.13 -4.03 3.34
N LYS A 192 12.81 -3.26 4.18
CA LYS A 192 12.19 -2.55 5.30
C LYS A 192 11.77 -1.12 4.93
N GLY A 193 11.98 -0.73 3.67
CA GLY A 193 11.67 0.62 3.20
C GLY A 193 12.29 1.69 4.11
N HIS A 194 11.54 2.73 4.37
CA HIS A 194 11.94 3.83 5.24
C HIS A 194 11.82 3.52 6.74
N PHE A 195 11.12 2.47 7.13
CA PHE A 195 10.92 2.12 8.55
C PHE A 195 12.23 2.05 9.36
N LYS A 196 13.34 1.66 8.73
CA LYS A 196 14.68 1.62 9.36
C LYS A 196 15.46 2.92 9.20
N ARG A 197 15.36 3.60 8.06
CA ARG A 197 16.27 4.69 7.69
C ARG A 197 15.60 6.07 7.64
N GLY A 198 14.29 6.13 7.41
CA GLY A 198 13.56 7.36 7.10
C GLY A 198 13.66 7.73 5.62
N ALA A 199 12.96 8.78 5.24
CA ALA A 199 13.14 9.48 3.97
C ALA A 199 14.20 10.56 4.20
N GLU A 200 15.39 10.37 3.63
CA GLU A 200 16.45 11.38 3.61
C GLU A 200 16.22 12.38 2.49
#